data_0b5ce8baed3d04a02d852174cfb969c4
#
_entry.id   0b5ce8baed3d04a02d852174cfb969c4
#
_cell.length_a   1.000
_cell.length_b   1.000
_cell.length_c   1.000
_cell.angle_alpha   90.00
_cell.angle_beta   90.00
_cell.angle_gamma   90.00
#
_symmetry.space_group_name_H-M   'P 1'
#
loop_
_entity.id
_entity.type
_entity.pdbx_description
1 polymer ?
#
loop_
_entity_poly.entity_id
_entity_poly.type
_entity_poly.pdbx_seq_one_letter_code
_entity_poly.pdbx_strand_id
1 'polypeptide(L)'
;MDVAAAFLERLDRACQTWGEVNPQEFAQLVRDLERVASPLQFEVLAQAFADDHYLKQEYVGRLLARLNPPCSRPLNELLPQLLPGWNLSIEQLPRYLAGVFGRAALLDALDTVDRTGAQGHTKTKTVRYWRRSIDIQQDR
;
A
#
# COMPACT_ATOMS: atom_id res chain seq x y z
N MET A 1 10.12 23.06 6.90
CA MET A 1 9.17 21.95 7.12
C MET A 1 9.68 20.71 6.41
N ASP A 2 9.59 19.58 7.08
CA ASP A 2 9.97 18.30 6.50
C ASP A 2 9.07 17.98 5.29
N VAL A 3 9.69 17.54 4.18
CA VAL A 3 8.96 17.22 2.93
C VAL A 3 7.95 16.10 3.16
N ALA A 4 8.35 15.06 3.93
CA ALA A 4 7.45 13.95 4.24
C ALA A 4 6.25 14.42 5.06
N ALA A 5 6.47 15.27 6.06
CA ALA A 5 5.39 15.81 6.88
C ALA A 5 4.44 16.67 6.04
N ALA A 6 4.97 17.46 5.11
CA ALA A 6 4.16 18.28 4.21
C ALA A 6 3.29 17.41 3.30
N PHE A 7 3.84 16.30 2.79
CA PHE A 7 3.10 15.35 1.98
C PHE A 7 1.93 14.73 2.76
N LEU A 8 2.20 14.25 3.97
CA LEU A 8 1.18 13.62 4.80
C LEU A 8 0.06 14.60 5.16
N GLU A 9 0.41 15.85 5.46
CA GLU A 9 -0.57 16.89 5.75
C GLU A 9 -1.47 17.18 4.55
N ARG A 10 -0.88 17.28 3.35
CA ARG A 10 -1.68 17.48 2.12
C ARG A 10 -2.59 16.30 1.86
N LEU A 11 -2.11 15.08 2.06
CA LEU A 11 -2.93 13.88 1.88
C LEU A 11 -4.14 13.90 2.82
N ASP A 12 -3.92 14.22 4.10
CA ASP A 12 -5.01 14.34 5.07
C ASP A 12 -6.05 15.38 4.63
N ARG A 13 -5.60 16.55 4.18
CA ARG A 13 -6.50 17.60 3.72
C ARG A 13 -7.29 17.18 2.49
N ALA A 14 -6.66 16.49 1.55
CA ALA A 14 -7.33 15.98 0.35
C ALA A 14 -8.44 15.03 0.73
N CYS A 15 -8.20 14.14 1.69
CA CYS A 15 -9.20 13.17 2.16
C CYS A 15 -10.35 13.85 2.90
N GLN A 16 -10.10 14.99 3.56
CA GLN A 16 -11.14 15.73 4.26
C GLN A 16 -11.97 16.60 3.32
N THR A 17 -11.38 17.09 2.24
CA THR A 17 -12.00 18.04 1.33
C THR A 17 -12.84 17.35 0.25
N TRP A 18 -12.38 16.22 -0.26
CA TRP A 18 -12.99 15.53 -1.39
C TRP A 18 -13.48 14.15 -0.96
N GLY A 19 -14.64 13.73 -1.48
CA GLY A 19 -15.21 12.41 -1.18
C GLY A 19 -14.61 11.29 -2.02
N GLU A 20 -13.79 11.63 -3.03
CA GLU A 20 -13.14 10.68 -3.91
C GLU A 20 -11.77 11.23 -4.31
N VAL A 21 -10.96 10.40 -4.99
CA VAL A 21 -9.64 10.85 -5.45
C VAL A 21 -9.82 12.01 -6.42
N ASN A 22 -9.26 13.17 -6.08
CA ASN A 22 -9.28 14.35 -6.91
C ASN A 22 -8.04 14.36 -7.79
N PRO A 23 -8.18 14.44 -9.13
CA PRO A 23 -7.04 14.35 -10.05
C PRO A 23 -5.98 15.43 -9.83
N GLN A 24 -6.40 16.66 -9.49
CA GLN A 24 -5.46 17.77 -9.25
C GLN A 24 -4.68 17.57 -7.97
N GLU A 25 -5.36 17.11 -6.91
CA GLU A 25 -4.70 16.78 -5.65
C GLU A 25 -3.76 15.60 -5.82
N PHE A 26 -4.16 14.59 -6.58
CA PHE A 26 -3.30 13.44 -6.86
C PHE A 26 -2.03 13.88 -7.57
N ALA A 27 -2.13 14.74 -8.60
CA ALA A 27 -0.97 15.24 -9.31
C ALA A 27 -0.02 16.01 -8.39
N GLN A 28 -0.56 16.79 -7.46
CA GLN A 28 0.26 17.52 -6.49
C GLN A 28 0.92 16.57 -5.50
N LEU A 29 0.20 15.54 -5.06
CA LEU A 29 0.77 14.53 -4.16
C LEU A 29 1.92 13.77 -4.84
N VAL A 30 1.81 13.47 -6.12
CA VAL A 30 2.92 12.87 -6.89
C VAL A 30 4.15 13.78 -6.82
N ARG A 31 3.98 15.07 -7.07
CA ARG A 31 5.10 16.02 -7.05
C ARG A 31 5.71 16.14 -5.65
N ASP A 32 4.87 16.18 -4.63
CA ASP A 32 5.35 16.28 -3.25
C ASP A 32 6.13 15.02 -2.84
N LEU A 33 5.63 13.84 -3.22
CA LEU A 33 6.30 12.58 -2.88
C LEU A 33 7.63 12.43 -3.64
N GLU A 34 7.70 12.91 -4.87
CA GLU A 34 8.94 12.89 -5.64
C GLU A 34 10.07 13.70 -4.98
N ARG A 35 9.72 14.65 -4.12
CA ARG A 35 10.71 15.42 -3.35
C ARG A 35 11.23 14.67 -2.13
N VAL A 36 10.54 13.62 -1.69
CA VAL A 36 11.02 12.76 -0.61
C VAL A 36 12.13 11.89 -1.17
N ALA A 37 13.21 11.70 -0.40
CA ALA A 37 14.31 10.84 -0.81
C ALA A 37 13.80 9.45 -1.16
N SER A 38 14.27 8.89 -2.27
CA SER A 38 13.76 7.64 -2.83
C SER A 38 13.64 6.50 -1.82
N PRO A 39 14.66 6.24 -0.96
CA PRO A 39 14.55 5.17 0.03
C PRO A 39 13.47 5.38 1.09
N LEU A 40 12.97 6.61 1.25
CA LEU A 40 11.97 6.95 2.27
C LEU A 40 10.55 7.03 1.70
N GLN A 41 10.39 7.03 0.39
CA GLN A 41 9.07 7.18 -0.24
C GLN A 41 8.12 6.08 0.18
N PHE A 42 8.55 4.82 0.13
CA PHE A 42 7.71 3.70 0.55
C PHE A 42 7.33 3.81 2.03
N GLU A 43 8.27 4.20 2.90
CA GLU A 43 7.98 4.32 4.32
C GLU A 43 6.90 5.36 4.62
N VAL A 44 6.94 6.48 3.91
CA VAL A 44 5.91 7.52 4.04
C VAL A 44 4.54 6.98 3.62
N LEU A 45 4.50 6.26 2.49
CA LEU A 45 3.25 5.67 2.00
C LEU A 45 2.74 4.57 2.93
N ALA A 46 3.64 3.74 3.47
CA ALA A 46 3.25 2.68 4.41
C ALA A 46 2.65 3.27 5.69
N GLN A 47 3.22 4.37 6.18
CA GLN A 47 2.69 5.06 7.35
C GLN A 47 1.26 5.57 7.09
N ALA A 48 1.02 6.16 5.94
CA ALA A 48 -0.30 6.64 5.57
C ALA A 48 -1.29 5.49 5.36
N PHE A 49 -0.83 4.38 4.79
CA PHE A 49 -1.67 3.21 4.54
C PHE A 49 -2.13 2.52 5.83
N ALA A 50 -1.31 2.58 6.88
CA ALA A 50 -1.65 1.97 8.16
C ALA A 50 -2.87 2.61 8.81
N ASP A 51 -3.24 3.82 8.40
CA ASP A 51 -4.44 4.49 8.85
C ASP A 51 -5.66 3.83 8.19
N ASP A 52 -6.60 3.35 8.98
CA ASP A 52 -7.80 2.64 8.49
C ASP A 52 -8.80 3.65 7.90
N HIS A 53 -8.43 4.24 6.78
CA HIS A 53 -9.23 5.22 6.06
C HIS A 53 -9.23 4.87 4.58
N TYR A 54 -10.38 4.47 4.04
CA TYR A 54 -10.49 3.95 2.68
C TYR A 54 -9.90 4.90 1.63
N LEU A 55 -10.31 6.16 1.65
CA LEU A 55 -9.87 7.12 0.64
C LEU A 55 -8.37 7.37 0.70
N LYS A 56 -7.81 7.44 1.92
CA LYS A 56 -6.37 7.59 2.10
C LYS A 56 -5.62 6.40 1.51
N GLN A 57 -6.10 5.19 1.77
CA GLN A 57 -5.50 3.96 1.20
C GLN A 57 -5.62 3.94 -0.32
N GLU A 58 -6.71 4.45 -0.88
CA GLU A 58 -6.87 4.53 -2.32
C GLU A 58 -5.85 5.47 -2.95
N TYR A 59 -5.63 6.65 -2.34
CA TYR A 59 -4.55 7.54 -2.78
C TYR A 59 -3.19 6.85 -2.72
N VAL A 60 -2.89 6.18 -1.59
CA VAL A 60 -1.61 5.47 -1.41
C VAL A 60 -1.44 4.39 -2.46
N GLY A 61 -2.47 3.60 -2.72
CA GLY A 61 -2.42 2.55 -3.74
C GLY A 61 -2.10 3.10 -5.12
N ARG A 62 -2.76 4.19 -5.50
CA ARG A 62 -2.50 4.85 -6.79
C ARG A 62 -1.11 5.45 -6.86
N LEU A 63 -0.60 5.99 -5.74
CA LEU A 63 0.76 6.53 -5.68
C LEU A 63 1.80 5.43 -5.81
N LEU A 64 1.59 4.27 -5.17
CA LEU A 64 2.46 3.11 -5.33
C LEU A 64 2.52 2.65 -6.79
N ALA A 65 1.39 2.59 -7.46
CA ALA A 65 1.32 2.19 -8.85
C ALA A 65 2.00 3.21 -9.77
N ARG A 66 1.87 4.50 -9.46
CA ARG A 66 2.40 5.58 -10.28
C ARG A 66 3.90 5.74 -10.14
N LEU A 67 4.43 5.70 -8.91
CA LEU A 67 5.83 5.98 -8.64
C LEU A 67 6.69 4.72 -8.50
N ASN A 68 6.06 3.61 -8.13
CA ASN A 68 6.75 2.33 -7.93
C ASN A 68 8.04 2.52 -7.11
N PRO A 69 7.95 3.10 -5.88
CA PRO A 69 9.15 3.41 -5.10
C PRO A 69 9.86 2.14 -4.64
N PRO A 70 11.18 2.21 -4.42
CA PRO A 70 11.91 1.05 -3.90
C PRO A 70 11.51 0.77 -2.45
N CYS A 71 11.54 -0.50 -2.06
CA CYS A 71 11.26 -0.92 -0.70
C CYS A 71 12.43 -1.77 -0.19
N SER A 72 13.03 -1.34 0.92
CA SER A 72 14.17 -2.03 1.51
C SER A 72 13.78 -2.94 2.68
N ARG A 73 12.50 -2.93 3.10
CA ARG A 73 12.04 -3.74 4.22
C ARG A 73 11.63 -5.13 3.76
N PRO A 74 11.95 -6.19 4.55
CA PRO A 74 11.54 -7.54 4.17
C PRO A 74 10.04 -7.75 4.29
N LEU A 75 9.50 -8.61 3.42
CA LEU A 75 8.07 -8.90 3.34
C LEU A 75 7.49 -9.43 4.64
N ASN A 76 8.25 -10.26 5.35
CA ASN A 76 7.79 -10.85 6.61
C ASN A 76 7.64 -9.81 7.72
N GLU A 77 8.27 -8.65 7.60
CA GLU A 77 8.04 -7.52 8.50
C GLU A 77 6.89 -6.64 8.06
N LEU A 78 6.73 -6.48 6.75
CA LEU A 78 5.69 -5.61 6.18
C LEU A 78 4.29 -6.16 6.34
N LEU A 79 4.09 -7.44 6.05
CA LEU A 79 2.74 -8.02 6.04
C LEU A 79 2.02 -7.90 7.38
N PRO A 80 2.66 -8.21 8.53
CA PRO A 80 2.00 -8.01 9.81
C PRO A 80 1.61 -6.57 10.10
N GLN A 81 2.33 -5.62 9.52
CA GLN A 81 2.04 -4.19 9.68
C GLN A 81 0.91 -3.72 8.77
N LEU A 82 0.86 -4.20 7.53
CA LEU A 82 -0.09 -3.74 6.53
C LEU A 82 -1.45 -4.44 6.63
N LEU A 83 -1.46 -5.75 6.91
CA LEU A 83 -2.69 -6.53 6.92
C LEU A 83 -3.78 -6.03 7.86
N PRO A 84 -3.47 -5.60 9.10
CA PRO A 84 -4.54 -5.22 10.03
C PRO A 84 -5.46 -4.11 9.55
N GLY A 85 -4.93 -3.11 8.85
CA GLY A 85 -5.72 -1.97 8.39
C GLY A 85 -6.09 -2.01 6.92
N TRP A 86 -5.69 -3.04 6.18
CA TRP A 86 -5.86 -3.06 4.74
C TRP A 86 -7.32 -3.26 4.33
N ASN A 87 -7.82 -2.34 3.48
CA ASN A 87 -9.12 -2.48 2.86
C ASN A 87 -9.00 -3.38 1.63
N LEU A 88 -9.81 -4.44 1.57
CA LEU A 88 -9.73 -5.48 0.54
C LEU A 88 -9.91 -4.96 -0.89
N SER A 89 -10.54 -3.80 -1.05
CA SER A 89 -10.76 -3.23 -2.39
C SER A 89 -9.53 -2.51 -2.95
N ILE A 90 -8.47 -2.34 -2.16
CA ILE A 90 -7.24 -1.67 -2.61
C ILE A 90 -6.32 -2.72 -3.23
N GLU A 91 -6.49 -2.96 -4.52
CA GLU A 91 -5.76 -4.00 -5.26
C GLU A 91 -4.35 -3.60 -5.67
N GLN A 92 -4.05 -2.30 -5.68
CA GLN A 92 -2.73 -1.79 -6.07
C GLN A 92 -1.63 -2.25 -5.13
N LEU A 93 -1.93 -2.42 -3.83
CA LEU A 93 -0.92 -2.82 -2.87
C LEU A 93 -0.36 -4.23 -3.14
N PRO A 94 -1.18 -5.29 -3.30
CA PRO A 94 -0.62 -6.60 -3.61
C PRO A 94 0.11 -6.63 -4.95
N ARG A 95 -0.35 -5.88 -5.94
CA ARG A 95 0.34 -5.77 -7.23
C ARG A 95 1.71 -5.12 -7.08
N TYR A 96 1.80 -4.06 -6.27
CA TYR A 96 3.07 -3.40 -5.98
C TYR A 96 4.03 -4.37 -5.29
N LEU A 97 3.56 -5.08 -4.26
CA LEU A 97 4.39 -6.03 -3.53
C LEU A 97 4.87 -7.17 -4.42
N ALA A 98 4.02 -7.68 -5.30
CA ALA A 98 4.41 -8.71 -6.26
C ALA A 98 5.48 -8.20 -7.23
N GLY A 99 5.40 -6.94 -7.63
CA GLY A 99 6.39 -6.32 -8.51
C GLY A 99 7.74 -6.13 -7.85
N VAL A 100 7.76 -5.76 -6.57
CA VAL A 100 9.00 -5.50 -5.83
C VAL A 100 9.68 -6.80 -5.39
N PHE A 101 8.92 -7.73 -4.82
CA PHE A 101 9.48 -8.93 -4.18
C PHE A 101 9.40 -10.18 -5.06
N GLY A 102 8.60 -10.13 -6.12
CA GLY A 102 8.31 -11.29 -6.93
C GLY A 102 7.05 -12.02 -6.45
N ARG A 103 6.31 -12.58 -7.41
CA ARG A 103 5.05 -13.26 -7.12
C ARG A 103 5.24 -14.44 -6.18
N ALA A 104 6.27 -15.27 -6.44
CA ALA A 104 6.52 -16.49 -5.65
C ALA A 104 6.82 -16.12 -4.19
N ALA A 105 7.66 -15.10 -3.97
CA ALA A 105 8.01 -14.66 -2.62
C ALA A 105 6.78 -14.12 -1.88
N LEU A 106 5.93 -13.37 -2.57
CA LEU A 106 4.72 -12.82 -1.95
C LEU A 106 3.74 -13.92 -1.58
N LEU A 107 3.49 -14.88 -2.48
CA LEU A 107 2.59 -16.00 -2.20
C LEU A 107 3.09 -16.86 -1.04
N ASP A 108 4.41 -17.08 -0.98
CA ASP A 108 5.02 -17.84 0.10
C ASP A 108 4.87 -17.14 1.45
N ALA A 109 5.06 -15.82 1.47
CA ALA A 109 4.88 -15.01 2.68
C ALA A 109 3.41 -15.02 3.13
N LEU A 110 2.47 -14.95 2.19
CA LEU A 110 1.03 -15.03 2.50
C LEU A 110 0.66 -16.39 3.08
N ASP A 111 1.23 -17.48 2.55
CA ASP A 111 1.04 -18.82 3.09
C ASP A 111 1.55 -18.92 4.53
N THR A 112 2.67 -18.30 4.82
CA THR A 112 3.23 -18.29 6.18
C THR A 112 2.29 -17.56 7.15
N VAL A 113 1.73 -16.43 6.75
CA VAL A 113 0.76 -15.69 7.56
C VAL A 113 -0.48 -16.54 7.83
N ASP A 114 -1.00 -17.21 6.79
CA ASP A 114 -2.19 -18.05 6.90
C ASP A 114 -1.95 -19.23 7.86
N ARG A 115 -0.79 -19.89 7.75
CA ARG A 115 -0.46 -21.05 8.57
C ARG A 115 -0.24 -20.70 10.06
N THR A 116 0.34 -19.53 10.34
CA THR A 116 0.59 -19.15 11.72
C THR A 116 -0.69 -18.75 12.46
N GLY A 117 -1.76 -18.43 11.74
CA GLY A 117 -3.03 -18.03 12.33
C GLY A 117 -2.93 -16.79 13.21
N ALA A 118 -1.82 -16.07 13.15
CA ALA A 118 -1.52 -14.97 14.05
C ALA A 118 -2.49 -13.80 13.92
N GLN A 119 -3.25 -13.73 12.83
CA GLN A 119 -4.09 -12.60 12.50
C GLN A 119 -5.61 -12.89 12.53
N GLY A 120 -6.02 -14.14 12.82
CA GLY A 120 -7.44 -14.52 12.94
C GLY A 120 -8.17 -14.66 11.60
N HIS A 121 -9.49 -14.85 11.66
CA HIS A 121 -10.32 -15.16 10.48
C HIS A 121 -10.35 -14.06 9.42
N THR A 122 -10.37 -12.80 9.85
CA THR A 122 -10.38 -11.67 8.92
C THR A 122 -9.15 -11.70 8.02
N LYS A 123 -8.03 -12.17 8.55
CA LYS A 123 -6.76 -12.21 7.81
C LYS A 123 -6.69 -13.34 6.79
N THR A 124 -7.30 -14.48 7.09
CA THR A 124 -7.42 -15.56 6.11
C THR A 124 -8.16 -15.08 4.85
N LYS A 125 -9.25 -14.32 5.05
CA LYS A 125 -10.00 -13.73 3.95
C LYS A 125 -9.15 -12.74 3.15
N THR A 126 -8.39 -11.89 3.82
CA THR A 126 -7.49 -10.93 3.19
C THR A 126 -6.41 -11.64 2.36
N VAL A 127 -5.81 -12.69 2.93
CA VAL A 127 -4.78 -13.47 2.22
C VAL A 127 -5.35 -14.09 0.94
N ARG A 128 -6.54 -14.66 1.00
CA ARG A 128 -7.19 -15.24 -0.18
C ARG A 128 -7.45 -14.19 -1.25
N TYR A 129 -7.89 -13.02 -0.85
CA TYR A 129 -8.16 -11.92 -1.77
C TYR A 129 -6.87 -11.47 -2.46
N TRP A 130 -5.78 -11.36 -1.71
CA TRP A 130 -4.49 -10.95 -2.25
C TRP A 130 -3.97 -11.96 -3.29
N ARG A 131 -4.09 -13.26 -2.99
CA ARG A 131 -3.70 -14.31 -3.95
C ARG A 131 -4.49 -14.17 -5.24
N ARG A 132 -5.79 -13.94 -5.15
CA ARG A 132 -6.65 -13.78 -6.30
C ARG A 132 -6.24 -12.58 -7.16
N SER A 133 -5.93 -11.45 -6.55
CA SER A 133 -5.47 -10.26 -7.25
C SER A 133 -4.17 -10.50 -8.00
N ILE A 134 -3.23 -11.22 -7.38
CA ILE A 134 -1.95 -11.56 -7.99
C ILE A 134 -2.15 -12.49 -9.18
N ASP A 135 -3.01 -13.50 -9.05
CA ASP A 135 -3.30 -14.46 -10.11
C ASP A 135 -3.94 -13.76 -11.31
N ILE A 136 -4.88 -12.86 -11.08
CA ILE A 136 -5.51 -12.07 -12.15
C ILE A 136 -4.45 -11.24 -12.89
N GLN A 137 -3.51 -10.65 -12.18
CA GLN A 137 -2.44 -9.85 -12.78
C GLN A 137 -1.54 -10.71 -13.69
N GLN A 138 -1.31 -11.95 -13.34
CA GLN A 138 -0.47 -12.85 -14.14
C GLN A 138 -1.12 -13.31 -15.44
N ASP A 139 -2.43 -13.37 -15.48
CA ASP A 139 -3.18 -13.81 -16.65
C ASP A 139 -3.21 -12.75 -17.78
N ARG A 140 -2.54 -11.63 -17.58
CA ARG A 140 -2.45 -10.58 -18.59
C ARG A 140 -1.12 -10.63 -19.35
#